data_2ba450dd6e448c12c8ba520044f56917
#
_entry.id   2ba450dd6e448c12c8ba520044f56917
#
_cell.length_a   1.000
_cell.length_b   1.000
_cell.length_c   1.000
_cell.angle_alpha   90.00
_cell.angle_beta   90.00
_cell.angle_gamma   90.00
#
_symmetry.space_group_name_H-M   'P 1'
#
loop_
_entity.id
_entity.type
_entity.pdbx_description
1 polymer ?
#
loop_
_entity_poly.entity_id
_entity_poly.type
_entity_poly.pdbx_seq_one_letter_code
_entity_poly.pdbx_strand_id
1 'polypeptide(L)'
;GFSICNLTLPNTSSGKSGLFGHTSENAMIKNLCIKGAKPNTQRKSDAGILVGYNKGYIINCSIQKSTVKSNARSGGIAAFSTGTIVNCSVVSCHLESQSAGGAAGEASGKIINSFFVNDTIKNNTTGASAGGIYGKGNANSLTVINCYVDCSSNQSSFGIITGEANSSRTEHCFYKYYSGKKTGLKESQMTNTYSYDANFIGSNGKSVLSSLNEWVDTNSLLYPEYELKHWTSGNNEIPAIFIGIK
;
A
#
# COMPACT_ATOMS: atom_id res chain seq x y z
N GLY A 1 -8.19 9.59 -16.43
CA GLY A 1 -7.53 8.29 -16.19
C GLY A 1 -8.20 7.16 -16.95
N PHE A 2 -7.55 6.02 -16.95
CA PHE A 2 -8.04 4.81 -17.63
C PHE A 2 -8.41 3.74 -16.60
N SER A 3 -9.44 2.94 -16.92
CA SER A 3 -9.89 1.85 -16.06
C SER A 3 -9.81 0.52 -16.81
N ILE A 4 -9.23 -0.49 -16.16
CA ILE A 4 -9.18 -1.87 -16.62
C ILE A 4 -10.00 -2.71 -15.63
N CYS A 5 -11.04 -3.39 -16.13
CA CYS A 5 -11.92 -4.19 -15.30
C CYS A 5 -11.76 -5.68 -15.59
N ASN A 6 -11.89 -6.49 -14.52
CA ASN A 6 -11.93 -7.96 -14.58
C ASN A 6 -10.69 -8.59 -15.26
N LEU A 7 -9.53 -7.99 -15.03
CA LEU A 7 -8.28 -8.46 -15.60
C LEU A 7 -7.94 -9.84 -15.04
N THR A 8 -7.65 -10.78 -15.90
CA THR A 8 -7.08 -12.09 -15.54
C THR A 8 -5.66 -12.16 -16.07
N LEU A 9 -4.69 -12.30 -15.18
CA LEU A 9 -3.28 -12.43 -15.56
C LEU A 9 -2.90 -13.91 -15.61
N PRO A 10 -2.28 -14.36 -16.70
CA PRO A 10 -1.84 -15.74 -16.81
C PRO A 10 -0.69 -16.03 -15.82
N ASN A 11 -0.54 -17.30 -15.45
CA ASN A 11 0.65 -17.77 -14.76
C ASN A 11 1.87 -17.55 -15.64
N THR A 12 2.82 -16.78 -15.15
CA THR A 12 4.11 -16.60 -15.84
C THR A 12 5.16 -17.51 -15.22
N SER A 13 5.97 -18.15 -16.05
CA SER A 13 7.14 -18.92 -15.61
C SER A 13 8.28 -18.03 -15.10
N SER A 14 8.21 -16.72 -15.35
CA SER A 14 9.27 -15.74 -15.07
C SER A 14 9.36 -15.27 -13.63
N GLY A 15 8.49 -15.75 -12.73
CA GLY A 15 8.54 -15.41 -11.31
C GLY A 15 8.08 -14.00 -10.92
N LYS A 16 7.62 -13.17 -11.86
CA LYS A 16 7.12 -11.81 -11.62
C LYS A 16 5.84 -11.58 -12.40
N SER A 17 4.71 -11.46 -11.70
CA SER A 17 3.39 -11.35 -12.30
C SER A 17 2.76 -9.98 -11.97
N GLY A 18 2.04 -9.41 -12.92
CA GLY A 18 1.31 -8.16 -12.82
C GLY A 18 0.78 -7.77 -14.20
N LEU A 19 0.03 -6.68 -14.31
CA LEU A 19 -0.25 -6.07 -15.62
C LEU A 19 1.08 -5.74 -16.31
N PHE A 20 2.05 -5.26 -15.54
CA PHE A 20 3.45 -5.10 -15.95
C PHE A 20 4.32 -6.03 -15.12
N GLY A 21 5.16 -6.85 -15.76
CA GLY A 21 6.06 -7.76 -15.05
C GLY A 21 7.14 -7.00 -14.28
N HIS A 22 7.73 -5.95 -14.89
CA HIS A 22 8.84 -5.16 -14.35
C HIS A 22 8.82 -3.74 -14.92
N THR A 23 9.16 -2.74 -14.08
CA THR A 23 9.44 -1.37 -14.52
C THR A 23 10.92 -1.03 -14.30
N SER A 24 11.50 -0.26 -15.23
CA SER A 24 12.83 0.36 -15.04
C SER A 24 12.77 1.56 -14.10
N GLU A 25 13.92 2.09 -13.69
CA GLU A 25 14.05 3.20 -12.75
C GLU A 25 13.39 4.50 -13.23
N ASN A 26 13.36 4.74 -14.54
CA ASN A 26 12.75 5.92 -15.14
C ASN A 26 11.32 5.67 -15.67
N ALA A 27 10.82 4.45 -15.52
CA ALA A 27 9.46 4.13 -15.97
C ALA A 27 8.42 4.81 -15.08
N MET A 28 7.33 5.28 -15.69
CA MET A 28 6.25 5.96 -14.99
C MET A 28 4.90 5.38 -15.40
N ILE A 29 4.14 4.90 -14.41
CA ILE A 29 2.76 4.45 -14.57
C ILE A 29 1.86 5.45 -13.87
N LYS A 30 0.97 6.11 -14.62
CA LYS A 30 0.10 7.14 -14.07
C LYS A 30 -1.38 6.93 -14.42
N ASN A 31 -2.25 7.38 -13.50
CA ASN A 31 -3.68 7.59 -13.75
C ASN A 31 -4.41 6.33 -14.23
N LEU A 32 -4.10 5.18 -13.62
CA LEU A 32 -4.68 3.89 -13.97
C LEU A 32 -5.48 3.31 -12.81
N CYS A 33 -6.71 2.88 -13.08
CA CYS A 33 -7.52 2.09 -12.17
C CYS A 33 -7.57 0.63 -12.64
N ILE A 34 -7.34 -0.31 -11.73
CA ILE A 34 -7.62 -1.73 -11.96
C ILE A 34 -8.69 -2.18 -11.00
N LYS A 35 -9.77 -2.77 -11.51
CA LYS A 35 -10.89 -3.24 -10.72
C LYS A 35 -11.24 -4.68 -11.04
N GLY A 36 -11.39 -5.51 -10.00
CA GLY A 36 -11.80 -6.91 -10.15
C GLY A 36 -10.72 -7.81 -10.77
N ALA A 37 -9.44 -7.45 -10.67
CA ALA A 37 -8.36 -8.30 -11.16
C ALA A 37 -8.21 -9.57 -10.33
N LYS A 38 -7.89 -10.67 -11.00
CA LYS A 38 -7.65 -11.98 -10.39
C LYS A 38 -6.41 -12.62 -10.99
N PRO A 39 -5.20 -12.12 -10.71
CA PRO A 39 -3.99 -12.80 -11.16
C PRO A 39 -3.89 -14.16 -10.48
N ASN A 40 -3.78 -15.21 -11.27
CA ASN A 40 -3.64 -16.57 -10.76
C ASN A 40 -2.16 -16.97 -10.76
N THR A 41 -1.54 -16.97 -9.59
CA THR A 41 -0.16 -17.41 -9.43
C THR A 41 -0.11 -18.61 -8.49
N GLN A 42 -0.03 -19.80 -9.06
CA GLN A 42 0.05 -21.06 -8.30
C GLN A 42 1.48 -21.52 -7.99
N ARG A 43 2.51 -20.73 -8.29
CA ARG A 43 3.91 -21.10 -8.11
C ARG A 43 4.64 -20.16 -7.15
N LYS A 44 5.88 -20.49 -6.78
CA LYS A 44 6.82 -19.63 -6.03
C LYS A 44 7.17 -18.40 -6.84
N SER A 45 6.23 -17.49 -7.04
CA SER A 45 6.38 -16.30 -7.87
C SER A 45 5.86 -15.08 -7.13
N ASP A 46 6.41 -13.95 -7.47
CA ASP A 46 5.95 -12.65 -7.02
C ASP A 46 4.72 -12.23 -7.82
N ALA A 47 3.71 -11.66 -7.14
CA ALA A 47 2.50 -11.20 -7.81
C ALA A 47 2.04 -9.84 -7.26
N GLY A 48 2.13 -8.81 -8.09
CA GLY A 48 1.44 -7.54 -7.88
C GLY A 48 0.26 -7.42 -8.84
N ILE A 49 -0.79 -6.73 -8.47
CA ILE A 49 -1.90 -6.54 -9.43
C ILE A 49 -1.46 -5.62 -10.57
N LEU A 50 -0.77 -4.53 -10.26
CA LEU A 50 -0.27 -3.61 -11.27
C LEU A 50 1.12 -4.03 -11.76
N VAL A 51 2.08 -4.26 -10.87
CA VAL A 51 3.48 -4.53 -11.23
C VAL A 51 4.05 -5.68 -10.43
N GLY A 52 4.74 -6.62 -11.08
CA GLY A 52 5.50 -7.67 -10.38
C GLY A 52 6.70 -7.09 -9.62
N TYR A 53 7.54 -6.28 -10.28
CA TYR A 53 8.66 -5.58 -9.67
C TYR A 53 8.73 -4.12 -10.13
N ASN A 54 8.52 -3.19 -9.20
CA ASN A 54 8.60 -1.76 -9.46
C ASN A 54 9.96 -1.19 -9.07
N LYS A 55 10.66 -0.57 -10.02
CA LYS A 55 11.83 0.29 -9.79
C LYS A 55 11.56 1.77 -10.08
N GLY A 56 10.50 2.07 -10.82
CA GLY A 56 10.15 3.41 -11.28
C GLY A 56 9.11 4.09 -10.41
N TYR A 57 8.23 4.83 -11.04
CA TYR A 57 7.22 5.66 -10.40
C TYR A 57 5.81 5.14 -10.71
N ILE A 58 5.00 4.99 -9.67
CA ILE A 58 3.57 4.66 -9.79
C ILE A 58 2.80 5.80 -9.13
N ILE A 59 2.04 6.57 -9.93
CA ILE A 59 1.42 7.81 -9.49
C ILE A 59 -0.06 7.83 -9.85
N ASN A 60 -0.94 8.24 -8.92
CA ASN A 60 -2.37 8.33 -9.14
C ASN A 60 -3.00 7.02 -9.65
N CYS A 61 -2.61 5.88 -9.09
CA CYS A 61 -3.17 4.59 -9.47
C CYS A 61 -4.06 4.01 -8.37
N SER A 62 -5.14 3.33 -8.76
CA SER A 62 -6.09 2.70 -7.84
C SER A 62 -6.28 1.24 -8.16
N ILE A 63 -6.24 0.40 -7.14
CA ILE A 63 -6.54 -1.03 -7.23
C ILE A 63 -7.76 -1.30 -6.36
N GLN A 64 -8.81 -1.88 -6.96
CA GLN A 64 -10.08 -2.06 -6.27
C GLN A 64 -10.63 -3.47 -6.45
N LYS A 65 -11.25 -4.03 -5.40
CA LYS A 65 -12.02 -5.29 -5.44
C LYS A 65 -11.29 -6.42 -6.16
N SER A 66 -9.99 -6.52 -5.94
CA SER A 66 -9.09 -7.41 -6.66
C SER A 66 -8.50 -8.47 -5.72
N THR A 67 -8.11 -9.61 -6.28
CA THR A 67 -7.51 -10.69 -5.51
C THR A 67 -6.16 -11.06 -6.08
N VAL A 68 -5.16 -11.24 -5.24
CA VAL A 68 -3.88 -11.82 -5.61
C VAL A 68 -3.45 -12.86 -4.57
N LYS A 69 -3.02 -14.01 -5.07
CA LYS A 69 -2.41 -15.08 -4.27
C LYS A 69 -1.10 -15.49 -4.88
N SER A 70 -0.06 -15.54 -4.07
CA SER A 70 1.26 -16.01 -4.51
C SER A 70 1.96 -16.81 -3.42
N ASN A 71 3.00 -17.55 -3.77
CA ASN A 71 3.77 -18.29 -2.78
C ASN A 71 4.96 -17.50 -2.24
N ALA A 72 5.31 -16.36 -2.84
CA ALA A 72 6.43 -15.54 -2.39
C ALA A 72 5.93 -14.17 -1.88
N ARG A 73 5.81 -13.18 -2.75
CA ARG A 73 5.40 -11.82 -2.40
C ARG A 73 4.11 -11.42 -3.10
N SER A 74 3.20 -10.77 -2.40
CA SER A 74 2.01 -10.17 -3.03
C SER A 74 1.77 -8.75 -2.54
N GLY A 75 1.36 -7.89 -3.48
CA GLY A 75 0.91 -6.53 -3.17
C GLY A 75 -0.22 -6.08 -4.06
N GLY A 76 -1.06 -5.21 -3.54
CA GLY A 76 -2.11 -4.61 -4.35
C GLY A 76 -1.52 -3.82 -5.53
N ILE A 77 -0.45 -3.07 -5.30
CA ILE A 77 0.24 -2.32 -6.34
C ILE A 77 1.39 -3.13 -6.93
N ALA A 78 2.36 -3.54 -6.11
CA ALA A 78 3.54 -4.26 -6.56
C ALA A 78 3.84 -5.47 -5.68
N ALA A 79 4.40 -6.55 -6.22
CA ALA A 79 4.91 -7.63 -5.37
C ALA A 79 6.18 -7.19 -4.65
N PHE A 80 7.09 -6.54 -5.37
CA PHE A 80 8.28 -5.92 -4.82
C PHE A 80 8.46 -4.50 -5.38
N SER A 81 8.80 -3.54 -4.51
CA SER A 81 9.02 -2.15 -4.93
C SER A 81 10.29 -1.56 -4.32
N THR A 82 11.21 -1.14 -5.17
CA THR A 82 12.35 -0.28 -4.81
C THR A 82 12.15 1.17 -5.31
N GLY A 83 11.12 1.38 -6.12
CA GLY A 83 10.74 2.68 -6.66
C GLY A 83 9.80 3.46 -5.75
N THR A 84 9.08 4.40 -6.32
CA THR A 84 8.20 5.33 -5.61
C THR A 84 6.73 5.08 -5.98
N ILE A 85 5.87 5.04 -4.96
CA ILE A 85 4.41 4.91 -5.07
C ILE A 85 3.80 6.16 -4.45
N VAL A 86 3.02 6.93 -5.21
CA VAL A 86 2.46 8.22 -4.76
C VAL A 86 1.00 8.38 -5.16
N ASN A 87 0.20 9.01 -4.29
CA ASN A 87 -1.23 9.26 -4.53
C ASN A 87 -1.98 7.99 -4.97
N CYS A 88 -1.63 6.84 -4.43
CA CYS A 88 -2.20 5.57 -4.86
C CYS A 88 -3.17 5.01 -3.81
N SER A 89 -4.03 4.10 -4.25
CA SER A 89 -4.95 3.43 -3.34
C SER A 89 -5.10 1.95 -3.63
N VAL A 90 -5.31 1.18 -2.56
CA VAL A 90 -5.76 -0.21 -2.63
C VAL A 90 -6.98 -0.34 -1.75
N VAL A 91 -8.09 -0.80 -2.32
CA VAL A 91 -9.38 -0.79 -1.63
C VAL A 91 -10.14 -2.09 -1.85
N SER A 92 -10.54 -2.72 -0.77
CA SER A 92 -11.36 -3.95 -0.77
C SER A 92 -10.71 -5.10 -1.55
N CYS A 93 -9.40 -5.26 -1.41
CA CYS A 93 -8.63 -6.32 -2.06
C CYS A 93 -8.37 -7.50 -1.11
N HIS A 94 -8.10 -8.67 -1.69
CA HIS A 94 -7.66 -9.85 -0.96
C HIS A 94 -6.25 -10.24 -1.41
N LEU A 95 -5.29 -10.16 -0.47
CA LEU A 95 -3.86 -10.35 -0.73
C LEU A 95 -3.32 -11.49 0.14
N GLU A 96 -2.70 -12.50 -0.46
CA GLU A 96 -2.22 -13.69 0.25
C GLU A 96 -0.88 -14.18 -0.30
N SER A 97 0.15 -14.27 0.57
CA SER A 97 1.48 -14.78 0.22
C SER A 97 2.37 -14.97 1.45
N GLN A 98 3.66 -15.33 1.27
CA GLN A 98 4.64 -15.30 2.36
C GLN A 98 4.92 -13.88 2.85
N SER A 99 4.95 -12.90 1.92
CA SER A 99 5.08 -11.50 2.27
C SER A 99 3.99 -10.70 1.57
N ALA A 100 2.94 -10.30 2.30
CA ALA A 100 1.75 -9.66 1.76
C ALA A 100 1.59 -8.23 2.30
N GLY A 101 1.26 -7.28 1.42
CA GLY A 101 1.00 -5.90 1.82
C GLY A 101 0.07 -5.15 0.88
N GLY A 102 -0.66 -4.16 1.39
CA GLY A 102 -1.58 -3.35 0.59
C GLY A 102 -0.88 -2.71 -0.61
N ALA A 103 0.19 -1.97 -0.40
CA ALA A 103 1.01 -1.42 -1.48
C ALA A 103 1.91 -2.50 -2.08
N ALA A 104 2.72 -3.16 -1.24
CA ALA A 104 3.74 -4.08 -1.71
C ALA A 104 3.97 -5.25 -0.74
N GLY A 105 4.27 -6.44 -1.29
CA GLY A 105 4.74 -7.58 -0.49
C GLY A 105 6.04 -7.26 0.22
N GLU A 106 7.03 -6.76 -0.52
CA GLU A 106 8.25 -6.16 0.03
C GLU A 106 8.52 -4.80 -0.58
N ALA A 107 9.09 -3.90 0.23
CA ALA A 107 9.44 -2.55 -0.23
C ALA A 107 10.76 -2.05 0.35
N SER A 108 11.47 -1.23 -0.43
CA SER A 108 12.65 -0.48 -0.01
C SER A 108 12.73 0.94 -0.57
N GLY A 109 11.69 1.40 -1.28
CA GLY A 109 11.60 2.73 -1.86
C GLY A 109 10.76 3.70 -1.04
N LYS A 110 9.87 4.43 -1.70
CA LYS A 110 8.99 5.41 -1.05
C LYS A 110 7.52 5.08 -1.32
N ILE A 111 6.68 5.25 -0.28
CA ILE A 111 5.22 5.20 -0.37
C ILE A 111 4.70 6.51 0.22
N ILE A 112 4.10 7.36 -0.60
CA ILE A 112 3.76 8.73 -0.23
C ILE A 112 2.28 9.00 -0.53
N ASN A 113 1.61 9.70 0.38
CA ASN A 113 0.27 10.23 0.17
C ASN A 113 -0.71 9.19 -0.43
N SER A 114 -0.79 8.02 0.19
CA SER A 114 -1.51 6.86 -0.34
C SER A 114 -2.37 6.20 0.74
N PHE A 115 -3.44 5.50 0.34
CA PHE A 115 -4.32 4.84 1.30
C PHE A 115 -4.64 3.39 0.96
N PHE A 116 -4.85 2.60 2.02
CA PHE A 116 -5.05 1.16 2.00
C PHE A 116 -6.22 0.84 2.92
N VAL A 117 -7.37 0.45 2.35
CA VAL A 117 -8.63 0.40 3.11
C VAL A 117 -9.45 -0.82 2.75
N ASN A 118 -10.02 -1.44 3.80
CA ASN A 118 -10.87 -2.63 3.68
C ASN A 118 -10.20 -3.82 2.99
N ASP A 119 -8.87 -3.86 2.99
CA ASP A 119 -8.14 -4.98 2.43
C ASP A 119 -8.05 -6.12 3.43
N THR A 120 -8.21 -7.35 2.94
CA THR A 120 -7.94 -8.57 3.69
C THR A 120 -6.56 -9.08 3.32
N ILE A 121 -5.62 -9.00 4.24
CA ILE A 121 -4.22 -9.35 3.99
C ILE A 121 -3.83 -10.55 4.84
N LYS A 122 -3.31 -11.59 4.21
CA LYS A 122 -2.94 -12.85 4.86
C LYS A 122 -1.56 -13.33 4.45
N ASN A 123 -0.87 -13.92 5.40
CA ASN A 123 0.28 -14.76 5.08
C ASN A 123 -0.19 -16.22 4.92
N ASN A 124 0.49 -16.97 4.07
CA ASN A 124 0.15 -18.36 3.74
C ASN A 124 1.10 -19.40 4.37
N THR A 125 2.07 -18.98 5.15
CA THR A 125 3.05 -19.85 5.82
C THR A 125 3.44 -19.31 7.21
N THR A 126 3.89 -20.20 8.09
CA THR A 126 4.46 -19.81 9.38
C THR A 126 5.74 -19.00 9.18
N GLY A 127 5.94 -17.92 9.96
CA GLY A 127 7.09 -17.02 9.85
C GLY A 127 7.01 -16.03 8.69
N ALA A 128 5.89 -15.97 7.99
CA ALA A 128 5.63 -15.03 6.94
C ALA A 128 5.19 -13.65 7.46
N SER A 129 5.29 -12.60 6.65
CA SER A 129 5.04 -11.22 7.02
C SER A 129 3.81 -10.68 6.30
N ALA A 130 2.83 -10.18 7.04
CA ALA A 130 1.65 -9.51 6.48
C ALA A 130 1.47 -8.13 7.12
N GLY A 131 1.25 -7.10 6.30
CA GLY A 131 1.08 -5.73 6.77
C GLY A 131 0.11 -4.92 5.94
N GLY A 132 -0.56 -3.95 6.57
CA GLY A 132 -1.58 -3.13 5.92
C GLY A 132 -1.03 -2.31 4.74
N ILE A 133 0.20 -1.82 4.84
CA ILE A 133 0.86 -1.09 3.75
C ILE A 133 1.86 -1.99 3.03
N TYR A 134 2.76 -2.64 3.74
CA TYR A 134 3.75 -3.56 3.16
C TYR A 134 4.00 -4.75 4.07
N GLY A 135 4.26 -5.93 3.47
CA GLY A 135 4.52 -7.15 4.23
C GLY A 135 5.86 -7.07 4.94
N LYS A 136 6.94 -6.75 4.20
CA LYS A 136 8.31 -6.66 4.70
C LYS A 136 9.01 -5.42 4.17
N GLY A 137 9.62 -4.66 5.07
CA GLY A 137 10.55 -3.59 4.72
C GLY A 137 11.94 -4.18 4.46
N ASN A 138 12.52 -3.87 3.30
CA ASN A 138 13.83 -4.38 2.93
C ASN A 138 14.83 -3.23 2.83
N ALA A 139 15.91 -3.29 3.60
CA ALA A 139 16.94 -2.28 3.73
C ALA A 139 16.53 -0.94 4.39
N ASN A 140 17.52 -0.10 4.66
CA ASN A 140 17.43 1.14 5.44
C ASN A 140 16.78 2.32 4.70
N SER A 141 16.13 2.12 3.58
CA SER A 141 15.66 3.18 2.69
C SER A 141 14.15 3.29 2.52
N LEU A 142 13.36 2.33 3.04
CA LEU A 142 11.91 2.43 2.93
C LEU A 142 11.39 3.56 3.80
N THR A 143 10.70 4.50 3.17
CA THR A 143 9.98 5.59 3.85
C THR A 143 8.51 5.58 3.43
N VAL A 144 7.62 5.61 4.42
CA VAL A 144 6.16 5.71 4.23
C VAL A 144 5.72 7.04 4.82
N ILE A 145 5.15 7.92 4.00
CA ILE A 145 4.83 9.29 4.40
C ILE A 145 3.39 9.63 4.03
N ASN A 146 2.71 10.30 4.95
CA ASN A 146 1.35 10.83 4.76
C ASN A 146 0.38 9.78 4.20
N CYS A 147 0.39 8.60 4.82
CA CYS A 147 -0.45 7.48 4.40
C CYS A 147 -1.53 7.17 5.44
N TYR A 148 -2.63 6.60 4.95
CA TYR A 148 -3.76 6.16 5.75
C TYR A 148 -3.99 4.67 5.57
N VAL A 149 -4.18 3.93 6.67
CA VAL A 149 -4.41 2.49 6.62
C VAL A 149 -5.53 2.02 7.55
N ASP A 150 -6.47 1.30 6.95
CA ASP A 150 -7.56 0.59 7.64
C ASP A 150 -7.73 -0.80 7.01
N CYS A 151 -6.77 -1.67 7.27
CA CYS A 151 -6.75 -3.05 6.77
C CYS A 151 -6.87 -4.03 7.92
N SER A 152 -7.41 -5.19 7.67
CA SER A 152 -7.64 -6.21 8.68
C SER A 152 -7.03 -7.56 8.31
N SER A 153 -6.71 -8.34 9.34
CA SER A 153 -6.34 -9.74 9.24
C SER A 153 -6.69 -10.47 10.53
N ASN A 154 -7.11 -11.69 10.42
CA ASN A 154 -7.31 -12.58 11.58
C ASN A 154 -6.00 -13.23 12.06
N GLN A 155 -4.87 -13.01 11.41
CA GLN A 155 -3.58 -13.61 11.74
C GLN A 155 -2.85 -12.83 12.84
N SER A 156 -2.22 -13.55 13.77
CA SER A 156 -1.45 -12.97 14.88
C SER A 156 -0.19 -12.22 14.41
N SER A 157 0.41 -12.64 13.30
CA SER A 157 1.61 -12.04 12.71
C SER A 157 1.32 -10.82 11.83
N PHE A 158 0.05 -10.42 11.71
CA PHE A 158 -0.31 -9.22 10.95
C PHE A 158 0.09 -7.95 11.72
N GLY A 159 0.83 -7.06 11.06
CA GLY A 159 1.08 -5.70 11.53
C GLY A 159 0.17 -4.71 10.82
N ILE A 160 -0.43 -3.77 11.56
CA ILE A 160 -1.37 -2.79 10.98
C ILE A 160 -0.71 -1.98 9.86
N ILE A 161 0.56 -1.62 10.01
CA ILE A 161 1.33 -0.92 8.97
C ILE A 161 2.19 -1.92 8.20
N THR A 162 2.98 -2.72 8.90
CA THR A 162 3.89 -3.70 8.29
C THR A 162 3.97 -4.99 9.10
N GLY A 163 4.16 -6.12 8.40
CA GLY A 163 4.45 -7.39 9.07
C GLY A 163 5.85 -7.44 9.66
N GLU A 164 6.83 -6.91 8.94
CA GLU A 164 8.25 -6.86 9.36
C GLU A 164 8.90 -5.56 8.89
N ALA A 165 9.28 -4.70 9.83
CA ALA A 165 9.73 -3.35 9.54
C ALA A 165 11.20 -3.24 9.11
N ASN A 166 12.07 -4.10 9.63
CA ASN A 166 13.52 -3.90 9.55
C ASN A 166 13.91 -2.45 9.94
N SER A 167 14.52 -1.69 9.02
CA SER A 167 14.93 -0.29 9.27
C SER A 167 14.03 0.74 8.57
N SER A 168 12.80 0.38 8.22
CA SER A 168 11.86 1.30 7.59
C SER A 168 11.36 2.38 8.56
N ARG A 169 10.91 3.52 8.02
CA ARG A 169 10.36 4.66 8.76
C ARG A 169 8.97 5.01 8.26
N THR A 170 8.12 5.45 9.16
CA THR A 170 6.82 6.06 8.83
C THR A 170 6.73 7.46 9.41
N GLU A 171 6.19 8.38 8.62
CA GLU A 171 6.04 9.78 8.98
C GLU A 171 4.64 10.27 8.59
N HIS A 172 3.98 11.01 9.48
CA HIS A 172 2.65 11.59 9.25
C HIS A 172 1.60 10.57 8.75
N CYS A 173 1.64 9.35 9.28
CA CYS A 173 0.69 8.29 8.90
C CYS A 173 -0.40 8.10 9.94
N PHE A 174 -1.57 7.67 9.49
CA PHE A 174 -2.70 7.32 10.34
C PHE A 174 -3.14 5.88 10.12
N TYR A 175 -3.42 5.18 11.23
CA TYR A 175 -3.85 3.79 11.16
C TYR A 175 -5.00 3.52 12.12
N LYS A 176 -5.93 2.67 11.70
CA LYS A 176 -6.98 2.19 12.57
C LYS A 176 -6.43 1.19 13.57
N TYR A 177 -6.66 1.47 14.83
CA TYR A 177 -6.25 0.55 15.88
C TYR A 177 -7.18 -0.66 15.93
N TYR A 178 -6.59 -1.83 15.96
CA TYR A 178 -7.28 -3.10 16.20
C TYR A 178 -6.71 -3.76 17.44
N SER A 179 -7.59 -4.11 18.41
CA SER A 179 -7.19 -4.74 19.68
C SER A 179 -6.31 -5.98 19.44
N GLY A 180 -5.19 -6.05 20.17
CA GLY A 180 -4.23 -7.14 20.06
C GLY A 180 -3.35 -7.13 18.81
N LYS A 181 -3.49 -6.15 17.92
CA LYS A 181 -2.64 -6.01 16.73
C LYS A 181 -1.54 -4.94 16.95
N LYS A 182 -0.34 -5.24 16.49
CA LYS A 182 0.81 -4.32 16.53
C LYS A 182 0.91 -3.56 15.20
N THR A 183 1.59 -2.42 15.21
CA THR A 183 1.92 -1.68 13.98
C THR A 183 2.93 -2.42 13.09
N GLY A 184 3.74 -3.29 13.70
CA GLY A 184 4.90 -3.92 13.09
C GLY A 184 6.17 -3.05 13.13
N LEU A 185 6.07 -1.83 13.68
CA LEU A 185 7.13 -0.83 13.81
C LEU A 185 7.51 -0.62 15.27
N LYS A 186 8.76 -0.22 15.53
CA LYS A 186 9.19 0.33 16.82
C LYS A 186 8.80 1.81 16.88
N GLU A 187 8.67 2.36 18.08
CA GLU A 187 8.38 3.80 18.26
C GLU A 187 9.40 4.71 17.56
N SER A 188 10.69 4.34 17.63
CA SER A 188 11.77 5.08 16.95
C SER A 188 11.67 5.09 15.42
N GLN A 189 10.80 4.28 14.84
CA GLN A 189 10.55 4.21 13.40
C GLN A 189 9.29 4.97 12.98
N MET A 190 8.58 5.58 13.95
CA MET A 190 7.33 6.30 13.75
C MET A 190 7.50 7.77 14.14
N THR A 191 7.35 8.68 13.19
CA THR A 191 7.33 10.12 13.43
C THR A 191 5.95 10.65 13.07
N ASN A 192 5.30 11.37 13.99
CA ASN A 192 3.94 11.91 13.78
C ASN A 192 2.96 10.87 13.20
N THR A 193 3.10 9.62 13.62
CA THR A 193 2.29 8.49 13.14
C THR A 193 1.36 8.04 14.26
N TYR A 194 0.05 8.10 14.01
CA TYR A 194 -0.98 8.02 15.05
C TYR A 194 -2.07 7.00 14.72
N SER A 195 -2.57 6.32 15.75
CA SER A 195 -3.87 5.65 15.66
C SER A 195 -5.00 6.67 15.63
N TYR A 196 -6.17 6.29 15.15
CA TYR A 196 -7.37 7.12 15.18
C TYR A 196 -8.59 6.35 15.72
N ASP A 197 -9.58 7.11 16.20
CA ASP A 197 -10.83 6.61 16.76
C ASP A 197 -11.97 6.52 15.73
N ALA A 198 -13.18 6.17 16.19
CA ALA A 198 -14.36 6.04 15.33
C ALA A 198 -14.83 7.38 14.72
N ASN A 199 -14.40 8.51 15.26
CA ASN A 199 -14.72 9.85 14.76
C ASN A 199 -13.61 10.40 13.83
N PHE A 200 -12.66 9.58 13.44
CA PHE A 200 -11.47 9.97 12.66
C PHE A 200 -10.64 11.07 13.34
N ILE A 201 -10.55 10.99 14.66
CA ILE A 201 -9.64 11.81 15.46
C ILE A 201 -8.41 10.97 15.79
N GLY A 202 -7.25 11.47 15.43
CA GLY A 202 -5.97 10.83 15.74
C GLY A 202 -5.68 10.86 17.25
N SER A 203 -4.86 9.93 17.73
CA SER A 203 -4.43 9.91 19.14
C SER A 203 -3.67 11.18 19.57
N ASN A 204 -3.30 12.03 18.63
CA ASN A 204 -2.79 13.39 18.85
C ASN A 204 -3.88 14.45 19.05
N GLY A 205 -5.15 14.07 19.04
CA GLY A 205 -6.30 14.99 19.21
C GLY A 205 -6.69 15.79 17.96
N LYS A 206 -6.05 15.55 16.80
CA LYS A 206 -6.35 16.25 15.55
C LYS A 206 -7.20 15.39 14.61
N SER A 207 -8.01 16.02 13.76
CA SER A 207 -8.69 15.34 12.66
C SER A 207 -7.69 14.69 11.71
N VAL A 208 -7.93 13.42 11.37
CA VAL A 208 -7.11 12.69 10.40
C VAL A 208 -7.06 13.41 9.06
N LEU A 209 -8.23 13.80 8.54
CA LEU A 209 -8.34 14.48 7.24
C LEU A 209 -7.59 15.82 7.22
N SER A 210 -7.75 16.64 8.26
CA SER A 210 -7.02 17.91 8.38
C SER A 210 -5.53 17.71 8.46
N SER A 211 -5.06 16.74 9.25
CA SER A 211 -3.62 16.47 9.41
C SER A 211 -2.97 15.97 8.12
N LEU A 212 -3.65 15.12 7.36
CA LEU A 212 -3.17 14.64 6.06
C LEU A 212 -3.06 15.79 5.05
N ASN A 213 -4.03 16.72 5.03
CA ASN A 213 -4.02 17.88 4.15
C ASN A 213 -2.98 18.93 4.57
N GLU A 214 -2.83 19.21 5.88
CA GLU A 214 -1.79 20.08 6.40
C GLU A 214 -0.39 19.65 5.92
N TRP A 215 -0.16 18.33 5.88
CA TRP A 215 1.09 17.80 5.34
C TRP A 215 1.22 18.06 3.82
N VAL A 216 0.16 17.86 3.05
CA VAL A 216 0.16 18.13 1.60
C VAL A 216 0.43 19.62 1.33
N ASP A 217 -0.24 20.53 2.03
CA ASP A 217 -0.06 21.98 1.88
C ASP A 217 1.37 22.41 2.17
N THR A 218 1.98 21.84 3.21
CA THR A 218 3.33 22.15 3.64
C THR A 218 4.40 21.58 2.69
N ASN A 219 4.14 20.42 2.09
CA ASN A 219 5.17 19.64 1.40
C ASN A 219 5.01 19.57 -0.13
N SER A 220 3.91 20.06 -0.70
CA SER A 220 3.67 19.99 -2.16
C SER A 220 4.78 20.67 -2.98
N LEU A 221 5.38 21.73 -2.48
CA LEU A 221 6.50 22.40 -3.14
C LEU A 221 7.83 21.60 -3.06
N LEU A 222 7.96 20.67 -2.11
CA LEU A 222 9.14 19.82 -1.97
C LEU A 222 9.08 18.59 -2.90
N TYR A 223 7.89 18.28 -3.42
CA TYR A 223 7.64 17.12 -4.29
C TYR A 223 6.86 17.52 -5.55
N PRO A 224 7.33 18.51 -6.33
CA PRO A 224 6.58 19.03 -7.48
C PRO A 224 6.33 17.96 -8.56
N GLU A 225 7.23 16.99 -8.68
CA GLU A 225 7.15 15.91 -9.66
C GLU A 225 6.01 14.91 -9.38
N TYR A 226 5.47 14.90 -8.17
CA TYR A 226 4.43 13.94 -7.76
C TYR A 226 3.02 14.50 -7.85
N GLU A 227 2.85 15.83 -7.95
CA GLU A 227 1.53 16.48 -7.95
C GLU A 227 0.66 15.98 -6.79
N LEU A 228 1.15 16.14 -5.55
CA LEU A 228 0.47 15.63 -4.36
C LEU A 228 -1.00 16.05 -4.35
N LYS A 229 -1.89 15.10 -4.13
CA LYS A 229 -3.34 15.33 -4.12
C LYS A 229 -3.83 15.55 -2.71
N HIS A 230 -4.76 16.50 -2.55
CA HIS A 230 -5.49 16.68 -1.31
C HIS A 230 -6.40 15.49 -1.01
N TRP A 231 -6.57 15.23 0.27
CA TRP A 231 -7.50 14.26 0.80
C TRP A 231 -8.89 14.85 0.89
N THR A 232 -9.89 14.04 0.63
CA THR A 232 -11.31 14.40 0.73
C THR A 232 -12.01 13.41 1.64
N SER A 233 -13.16 13.80 2.17
CA SER A 233 -14.06 12.85 2.82
C SER A 233 -14.64 11.93 1.75
N GLY A 234 -14.28 10.66 1.81
CA GLY A 234 -14.82 9.62 0.94
C GLY A 234 -16.13 9.03 1.49
N ASN A 235 -16.53 7.87 1.00
CA ASN A 235 -17.68 7.14 1.52
C ASN A 235 -17.48 6.82 3.01
N ASN A 236 -18.51 7.03 3.83
CA ASN A 236 -18.48 6.83 5.30
C ASN A 236 -17.38 7.64 6.01
N GLU A 237 -17.09 8.85 5.50
CA GLU A 237 -16.09 9.77 6.06
C GLU A 237 -14.63 9.27 6.03
N ILE A 238 -14.38 8.11 5.45
CA ILE A 238 -13.03 7.57 5.30
C ILE A 238 -12.18 8.53 4.45
N PRO A 239 -11.01 8.98 4.93
CA PRO A 239 -10.11 9.78 4.13
C PRO A 239 -9.74 9.10 2.81
N ALA A 240 -9.91 9.79 1.72
CA ALA A 240 -9.65 9.28 0.38
C ALA A 240 -9.03 10.35 -0.51
N ILE A 241 -8.27 9.92 -1.49
CA ILE A 241 -7.69 10.80 -2.52
C ILE A 241 -8.49 10.58 -3.80
N PHE A 242 -9.00 11.66 -4.38
CA PHE A 242 -9.66 11.57 -5.67
C PHE A 242 -8.62 11.37 -6.79
N ILE A 243 -8.65 10.19 -7.40
CA ILE A 243 -7.67 9.80 -8.43
C ILE A 243 -8.12 10.21 -9.84
N GLY A 244 -9.25 10.89 -9.99
CA GLY A 244 -9.71 11.46 -11.27
C GLY A 244 -10.01 10.43 -12.37
N ILE A 245 -10.40 9.22 -12.00
CA ILE A 245 -10.74 8.16 -12.94
C ILE A 245 -12.23 8.20 -13.20
N LYS A 246 -12.59 8.52 -14.43
CA LYS A 246 -13.99 8.48 -14.90
C LYS A 246 -14.37 7.07 -15.33
#